data_e1c9e2c21206adbe350e2c481e1e2f3d
#
_entry.id   e1c9e2c21206adbe350e2c481e1e2f3d
#
_cell.length_a   1.000
_cell.length_b   1.000
_cell.length_c   1.000
_cell.angle_alpha   90.00
_cell.angle_beta   90.00
_cell.angle_gamma   90.00
#
_symmetry.space_group_name_H-M   'P 1'
#
loop_
_entity.id
_entity.type
_entity.pdbx_description
1 polymer ?
#
loop_
_entity_poly.entity_id
_entity_poly.type
_entity_poly.pdbx_seq_one_letter_code
_entity_poly.pdbx_strand_id
1 'polypeptide(L)'
;MTNIGAIKVLNKDYSKCEAIVCVADGQSSILERQYKTDIAMKLSRVGKHRNFILMGTGSGNYINQIAFELQQEELYFLEDIPNQIFSLTSNIKFKKNDGLNFIIAGMDRNQQLNAANIICNGSITFPIDTIYFDGSGKRHVDDYLKSANDFGKSLFPKDLATAVTLAYEFSKK
;
A
#
# COMPACT_ATOMS: atom_id res chain seq x y z
N MET A 1 2.88 -14.68 -5.38
CA MET A 1 1.90 -13.90 -4.60
C MET A 1 2.43 -12.48 -4.45
N THR A 2 1.58 -11.49 -4.42
CA THR A 2 1.96 -10.09 -4.17
C THR A 2 1.26 -9.64 -2.89
N ASN A 3 2.04 -9.11 -1.96
CA ASN A 3 1.51 -8.50 -0.74
C ASN A 3 2.09 -7.09 -0.62
N ILE A 4 1.21 -6.12 -0.47
CA ILE A 4 1.55 -4.78 -0.03
C ILE A 4 0.68 -4.42 1.17
N GLY A 5 1.16 -3.57 2.04
CA GLY A 5 0.39 -3.19 3.21
C GLY A 5 0.88 -1.93 3.89
N ALA A 6 -0.03 -1.34 4.64
CA ALA A 6 0.25 -0.22 5.53
C ALA A 6 -0.31 -0.50 6.92
N ILE A 7 0.50 -0.21 7.93
CA ILE A 7 0.17 -0.37 9.35
C ILE A 7 0.40 0.98 10.02
N LYS A 8 -0.66 1.60 10.52
CA LYS A 8 -0.58 2.84 11.31
C LYS A 8 -0.24 2.53 12.75
N VAL A 9 0.70 3.25 13.29
CA VAL A 9 1.00 3.32 14.73
C VAL A 9 0.32 4.56 15.28
N LEU A 10 -0.68 4.36 16.12
CA LEU A 10 -1.44 5.45 16.72
C LEU A 10 -0.86 5.77 18.11
N ASN A 11 -1.00 7.02 18.52
CA ASN A 11 -0.67 7.43 19.88
C ASN A 11 -1.63 6.78 20.91
N LYS A 12 -1.34 6.97 22.20
CA LYS A 12 -2.04 6.26 23.29
C LYS A 12 -3.56 6.49 23.34
N ASP A 13 -4.02 7.64 22.89
CA ASP A 13 -5.45 8.01 22.86
C ASP A 13 -6.10 7.78 21.50
N TYR A 14 -5.35 7.18 20.54
CA TYR A 14 -5.78 6.89 19.17
C TYR A 14 -6.19 8.12 18.35
N SER A 15 -5.83 9.32 18.78
CA SER A 15 -6.20 10.57 18.11
C SER A 15 -5.24 10.96 16.97
N LYS A 16 -4.01 10.42 16.99
CA LYS A 16 -2.97 10.80 16.02
C LYS A 16 -2.14 9.62 15.57
N CYS A 17 -1.84 9.57 14.28
CA CYS A 17 -0.88 8.63 13.72
C CYS A 17 0.55 9.16 13.92
N GLU A 18 1.38 8.41 14.63
CA GLU A 18 2.78 8.75 14.91
C GLU A 18 3.74 8.19 13.86
N ALA A 19 3.40 7.04 13.28
CA ALA A 19 4.18 6.41 12.23
C ALA A 19 3.31 5.54 11.33
N ILE A 20 3.79 5.27 10.11
CA ILE A 20 3.19 4.30 9.19
C ILE A 20 4.28 3.35 8.74
N VAL A 21 4.10 2.06 8.99
CA VAL A 21 4.95 1.00 8.46
C VAL A 21 4.38 0.52 7.15
N CYS A 22 5.14 0.74 6.08
CA CYS A 22 4.81 0.27 4.74
C CYS A 22 5.58 -1.01 4.46
N VAL A 23 4.90 -2.03 3.96
CA VAL A 23 5.48 -3.32 3.63
C VAL A 23 5.10 -3.74 2.21
N ALA A 24 6.07 -4.28 1.49
CA ALA A 24 5.85 -4.91 0.18
C ALA A 24 6.74 -6.14 0.06
N ASP A 25 6.19 -7.23 -0.48
CA ASP A 25 7.01 -8.38 -0.85
C ASP A 25 7.82 -8.09 -2.12
N GLY A 26 8.96 -8.77 -2.29
CA GLY A 26 9.81 -8.65 -3.47
C GLY A 26 9.41 -9.56 -4.64
N GLN A 27 8.33 -10.35 -4.53
CA GLN A 27 7.98 -11.34 -5.53
C GLN A 27 7.24 -10.73 -6.73
N SER A 28 7.68 -11.09 -7.93
CA SER A 28 6.96 -10.89 -9.18
C SER A 28 6.80 -12.22 -9.91
N SER A 29 5.66 -12.45 -10.56
CA SER A 29 5.44 -13.64 -11.40
C SER A 29 5.15 -13.20 -12.83
N ILE A 30 5.82 -13.84 -13.79
CA ILE A 30 5.52 -13.71 -15.22
C ILE A 30 4.61 -14.88 -15.57
N LEU A 31 3.31 -14.60 -15.76
CA LEU A 31 2.26 -15.60 -15.98
C LEU A 31 2.55 -16.52 -17.16
N GLU A 32 3.14 -16.00 -18.24
CA GLU A 32 3.41 -16.76 -19.47
C GLU A 32 4.55 -17.78 -19.34
N ARG A 33 5.45 -17.65 -18.36
CA ARG A 33 6.66 -18.49 -18.25
C ARG A 33 6.84 -19.17 -16.91
N GLN A 34 5.89 -19.04 -15.98
CA GLN A 34 5.99 -19.56 -14.60
C GLN A 34 7.27 -19.15 -13.85
N TYR A 35 7.96 -18.11 -14.30
CA TYR A 35 9.11 -17.57 -13.59
C TYR A 35 8.66 -16.66 -12.46
N LYS A 36 9.25 -16.86 -11.28
CA LYS A 36 9.14 -15.94 -10.16
C LYS A 36 10.46 -15.22 -9.99
N THR A 37 10.41 -13.92 -9.76
CA THR A 37 11.59 -13.15 -9.38
C THR A 37 11.34 -12.49 -8.02
N ASP A 38 12.34 -12.49 -7.18
CA ASP A 38 12.29 -11.91 -5.83
C ASP A 38 12.77 -10.44 -5.80
N ILE A 39 12.93 -9.81 -7.00
CA ILE A 39 13.57 -8.48 -7.13
C ILE A 39 12.57 -7.42 -7.61
N ALA A 40 11.27 -7.64 -7.48
CA ALA A 40 10.29 -6.65 -7.93
C ALA A 40 10.20 -5.49 -6.92
N MET A 41 10.54 -4.28 -7.36
CA MET A 41 10.32 -3.07 -6.55
C MET A 41 8.83 -2.69 -6.60
N LYS A 42 8.11 -3.00 -5.54
CA LYS A 42 6.69 -2.67 -5.37
C LYS A 42 6.47 -1.48 -4.43
N LEU A 43 7.53 -0.92 -3.90
CA LEU A 43 7.52 0.23 -3.00
C LEU A 43 8.44 1.30 -3.56
N SER A 44 7.93 2.50 -3.75
CA SER A 44 8.64 3.65 -4.29
C SER A 44 8.39 4.89 -3.47
N ARG A 45 9.39 5.76 -3.36
CA ARG A 45 9.18 7.13 -2.89
C ARG A 45 8.77 8.00 -4.05
N VAL A 46 7.67 8.72 -3.92
CA VAL A 46 7.12 9.58 -4.95
C VAL A 46 6.96 11.02 -4.48
N GLY A 47 6.66 11.92 -5.42
CA GLY A 47 6.74 13.35 -5.23
C GLY A 47 8.16 13.89 -5.41
N LYS A 48 8.32 15.07 -5.97
CA LYS A 48 9.62 15.74 -6.20
C LYS A 48 10.47 15.82 -4.92
N HIS A 49 9.82 15.94 -3.75
CA HIS A 49 10.48 15.96 -2.44
C HIS A 49 10.59 14.57 -1.78
N ARG A 50 10.13 13.49 -2.45
CA ARG A 50 10.15 12.12 -1.95
C ARG A 50 9.47 11.92 -0.60
N ASN A 51 8.43 12.69 -0.35
CA ASN A 51 7.72 12.74 0.94
C ASN A 51 6.54 11.77 1.04
N PHE A 52 6.25 10.98 -0.03
CA PHE A 52 5.22 9.96 -0.04
C PHE A 52 5.81 8.59 -0.34
N ILE A 53 5.17 7.54 0.18
CA ILE A 53 5.46 6.14 -0.13
C ILE A 53 4.31 5.60 -0.96
N LEU A 54 4.61 5.10 -2.15
CA LEU A 54 3.68 4.42 -3.04
C LEU A 54 4.00 2.93 -3.07
N MET A 55 2.99 2.09 -2.91
CA MET A 55 3.07 0.65 -3.11
C MET A 55 2.01 0.22 -4.12
N GLY A 56 2.31 -0.77 -4.97
CA GLY A 56 1.39 -1.19 -6.02
C GLY A 56 1.23 -2.69 -6.16
N THR A 57 0.00 -3.12 -6.52
CA THR A 57 -0.34 -4.48 -6.96
C THR A 57 -0.91 -4.47 -8.36
N GLY A 58 -0.66 -5.52 -9.14
CA GLY A 58 -1.08 -5.63 -10.53
C GLY A 58 0.10 -5.69 -11.48
N SER A 59 -0.01 -5.07 -12.64
CA SER A 59 1.06 -5.06 -13.66
C SER A 59 2.26 -4.22 -13.22
N GLY A 60 3.43 -4.86 -13.05
CA GLY A 60 4.67 -4.21 -12.64
C GLY A 60 5.10 -3.08 -13.57
N ASN A 61 4.86 -3.20 -14.89
CA ASN A 61 5.20 -2.15 -15.85
C ASN A 61 4.39 -0.86 -15.58
N TYR A 62 3.09 -0.98 -15.34
CA TYR A 62 2.27 0.18 -15.02
C TYR A 62 2.59 0.75 -13.64
N ILE A 63 2.88 -0.09 -12.65
CA ILE A 63 3.30 0.38 -11.31
C ILE A 63 4.57 1.21 -11.41
N ASN A 64 5.58 0.73 -12.14
CA ASN A 64 6.84 1.43 -12.31
C ASN A 64 6.68 2.73 -13.10
N GLN A 65 5.87 2.72 -14.17
CA GLN A 65 5.59 3.91 -14.96
C GLN A 65 4.90 4.99 -14.11
N ILE A 66 3.85 4.63 -13.37
CA ILE A 66 3.12 5.56 -12.52
C ILE A 66 4.02 6.09 -11.40
N ALA A 67 4.84 5.24 -10.77
CA ALA A 67 5.79 5.67 -9.77
C ALA A 67 6.82 6.66 -10.34
N PHE A 68 7.31 6.42 -11.56
CA PHE A 68 8.26 7.32 -12.23
C PHE A 68 7.64 8.68 -12.53
N GLU A 69 6.43 8.71 -13.10
CA GLU A 69 5.71 9.96 -13.38
C GLU A 69 5.46 10.76 -12.09
N LEU A 70 4.95 10.09 -11.04
CA LEU A 70 4.69 10.74 -9.75
C LEU A 70 5.97 11.25 -9.05
N GLN A 71 7.15 10.72 -9.35
CA GLN A 71 8.41 11.24 -8.82
C GLN A 71 8.76 12.64 -9.35
N GLN A 72 8.23 13.02 -10.50
CA GLN A 72 8.46 14.33 -11.12
C GLN A 72 7.45 15.39 -10.67
N GLU A 73 6.33 14.96 -10.06
CA GLU A 73 5.23 15.82 -9.68
C GLU A 73 5.49 16.57 -8.37
N GLU A 74 5.05 17.82 -8.31
CA GLU A 74 5.02 18.61 -7.08
C GLU A 74 3.79 18.20 -6.24
N LEU A 75 3.96 17.19 -5.42
CA LEU A 75 2.92 16.66 -4.54
C LEU A 75 3.13 17.21 -3.13
N TYR A 76 2.13 17.87 -2.60
CA TYR A 76 2.20 18.50 -1.28
C TYR A 76 1.43 17.71 -0.23
N PHE A 77 0.28 17.13 -0.62
CA PHE A 77 -0.63 16.43 0.29
C PHE A 77 -1.05 15.09 -0.27
N LEU A 78 -1.38 14.18 0.64
CA LEU A 78 -1.84 12.83 0.32
C LEU A 78 -3.05 12.85 -0.63
N GLU A 79 -3.97 13.81 -0.43
CA GLU A 79 -5.22 13.94 -1.19
C GLU A 79 -5.01 14.34 -2.65
N ASP A 80 -3.85 14.86 -2.99
CA ASP A 80 -3.56 15.26 -4.37
C ASP A 80 -3.23 14.05 -5.27
N ILE A 81 -2.74 12.96 -4.67
CA ILE A 81 -2.16 11.82 -5.38
C ILE A 81 -3.21 10.94 -6.10
N PRO A 82 -4.38 10.62 -5.52
CA PRO A 82 -5.38 9.79 -6.20
C PRO A 82 -5.78 10.33 -7.57
N ASN A 83 -6.02 11.63 -7.68
CA ASN A 83 -6.39 12.27 -8.94
C ASN A 83 -5.29 12.17 -10.00
N GLN A 84 -4.02 12.31 -9.59
CA GLN A 84 -2.88 12.11 -10.49
C GLN A 84 -2.81 10.66 -10.98
N ILE A 85 -2.95 9.68 -10.09
CA ILE A 85 -2.98 8.26 -10.46
C ILE A 85 -4.13 7.97 -11.42
N PHE A 86 -5.35 8.48 -11.15
CA PHE A 86 -6.50 8.27 -12.04
C PHE A 86 -6.28 8.90 -13.40
N SER A 87 -5.69 10.09 -13.47
CA SER A 87 -5.31 10.72 -14.74
C SER A 87 -4.31 9.87 -15.53
N LEU A 88 -3.25 9.37 -14.89
CA LEU A 88 -2.24 8.52 -15.51
C LEU A 88 -2.82 7.17 -15.95
N THR A 89 -3.82 6.64 -15.26
CA THR A 89 -4.45 5.36 -15.55
C THR A 89 -5.65 5.45 -16.49
N SER A 90 -6.15 6.65 -16.81
CA SER A 90 -7.36 6.86 -17.61
C SER A 90 -7.33 6.20 -19.01
N ASN A 91 -6.15 6.09 -19.61
CA ASN A 91 -5.95 5.47 -20.91
C ASN A 91 -5.63 3.98 -20.84
N ILE A 92 -5.52 3.39 -19.65
CA ILE A 92 -5.23 1.97 -19.47
C ILE A 92 -6.53 1.17 -19.61
N LYS A 93 -6.59 0.31 -20.61
CA LYS A 93 -7.70 -0.64 -20.75
C LYS A 93 -7.46 -1.85 -19.84
N PHE A 94 -8.11 -1.84 -18.68
CA PHE A 94 -8.06 -2.99 -17.76
C PHE A 94 -8.88 -4.14 -18.33
N LYS A 95 -8.29 -5.34 -18.38
CA LYS A 95 -9.05 -6.58 -18.60
C LYS A 95 -9.89 -6.86 -17.35
N LYS A 96 -10.98 -7.62 -17.50
CA LYS A 96 -11.96 -7.88 -16.44
C LYS A 96 -11.37 -8.36 -15.10
N ASN A 97 -10.17 -8.96 -15.13
CA ASN A 97 -9.46 -9.49 -13.96
C ASN A 97 -8.13 -8.77 -13.65
N ASP A 98 -7.81 -7.71 -14.39
CA ASP A 98 -6.57 -6.96 -14.15
C ASP A 98 -6.86 -5.84 -13.15
N GLY A 99 -6.59 -6.08 -11.87
CA GLY A 99 -6.59 -5.03 -10.87
C GLY A 99 -5.26 -4.26 -10.89
N LEU A 100 -5.33 -2.94 -10.87
CA LEU A 100 -4.20 -2.08 -10.54
C LEU A 100 -4.60 -1.28 -9.31
N ASN A 101 -3.98 -1.61 -8.18
CA ASN A 101 -4.28 -0.98 -6.90
C ASN A 101 -3.01 -0.41 -6.31
N PHE A 102 -3.16 0.67 -5.57
CA PHE A 102 -2.07 1.32 -4.86
C PHE A 102 -2.42 1.55 -3.40
N ILE A 103 -1.41 1.48 -2.55
CA ILE A 103 -1.43 2.05 -1.21
C ILE A 103 -0.46 3.22 -1.22
N ILE A 104 -0.93 4.37 -0.76
CA ILE A 104 -0.13 5.59 -0.62
C ILE A 104 -0.10 6.02 0.84
N ALA A 105 1.06 6.43 1.34
CA ALA A 105 1.24 6.94 2.69
C ALA A 105 2.04 8.25 2.69
N GLY A 106 1.64 9.19 3.52
CA GLY A 106 2.30 10.50 3.65
C GLY A 106 1.50 11.49 4.49
N MET A 107 1.86 12.76 4.40
CA MET A 107 1.17 13.84 5.11
C MET A 107 -0.10 14.24 4.37
N ASP A 108 -1.19 14.39 5.11
CA ASP A 108 -2.43 14.98 4.61
C ASP A 108 -2.45 16.51 4.77
N ARG A 109 -3.54 17.16 4.31
CA ARG A 109 -3.72 18.62 4.40
C ARG A 109 -3.81 19.15 5.83
N ASN A 110 -4.13 18.27 6.79
CA ASN A 110 -4.16 18.59 8.21
C ASN A 110 -2.79 18.43 8.89
N GLN A 111 -1.73 18.18 8.09
CA GLN A 111 -0.38 17.91 8.57
C GLN A 111 -0.31 16.67 9.48
N GLN A 112 -1.14 15.66 9.18
CA GLN A 112 -1.12 14.38 9.88
C GLN A 112 -0.63 13.29 8.94
N LEU A 113 0.10 12.32 9.50
CA LEU A 113 0.45 11.10 8.77
C LEU A 113 -0.80 10.28 8.50
N ASN A 114 -1.01 9.97 7.23
CA ASN A 114 -2.17 9.22 6.80
C ASN A 114 -1.83 8.25 5.67
N ALA A 115 -2.73 7.30 5.39
CA ALA A 115 -2.61 6.38 4.29
C ALA A 115 -3.96 6.16 3.60
N ALA A 116 -3.93 5.87 2.32
CA ALA A 116 -5.11 5.56 1.53
C ALA A 116 -4.84 4.38 0.58
N ASN A 117 -5.88 3.61 0.32
CA ASN A 117 -5.93 2.60 -0.73
C ASN A 117 -6.63 3.18 -1.97
N ILE A 118 -6.04 2.99 -3.14
CA ILE A 118 -6.50 3.50 -4.42
C ILE A 118 -6.74 2.32 -5.36
N ILE A 119 -7.97 2.18 -5.82
CA ILE A 119 -8.40 1.16 -6.79
C ILE A 119 -8.60 1.83 -8.14
N CYS A 120 -7.70 1.58 -9.09
CA CYS A 120 -7.73 2.25 -10.39
C CYS A 120 -8.91 1.80 -11.26
N ASN A 121 -9.28 0.52 -11.19
CA ASN A 121 -10.49 0.03 -11.85
C ASN A 121 -11.74 0.48 -11.07
N GLY A 122 -12.30 1.60 -11.47
CA GLY A 122 -13.44 2.24 -10.81
C GLY A 122 -13.13 3.58 -10.14
N SER A 123 -11.85 3.99 -10.14
CA SER A 123 -11.40 5.28 -9.61
C SER A 123 -11.88 5.54 -8.18
N ILE A 124 -11.66 4.56 -7.30
CA ILE A 124 -12.15 4.60 -5.91
C ILE A 124 -10.96 4.77 -4.98
N THR A 125 -11.09 5.65 -3.99
CA THR A 125 -10.12 5.85 -2.92
C THR A 125 -10.77 5.60 -1.57
N PHE A 126 -10.09 4.82 -0.71
CA PHE A 126 -10.51 4.53 0.66
C PHE A 126 -9.42 4.96 1.64
N PRO A 127 -9.77 5.66 2.74
CA PRO A 127 -8.82 5.88 3.83
C PRO A 127 -8.46 4.53 4.48
N ILE A 128 -7.23 4.43 4.96
CA ILE A 128 -6.77 3.30 5.77
C ILE A 128 -6.82 3.72 7.23
N ASP A 129 -7.67 3.05 8.02
CA ASP A 129 -7.85 3.41 9.44
C ASP A 129 -6.65 2.98 10.28
N THR A 130 -6.29 1.68 10.24
CA THR A 130 -5.20 1.15 11.08
C THR A 130 -4.29 0.20 10.32
N ILE A 131 -4.83 -0.90 9.81
CA ILE A 131 -4.09 -1.96 9.12
C ILE A 131 -4.81 -2.27 7.82
N TYR A 132 -4.08 -2.26 6.72
CA TYR A 132 -4.62 -2.67 5.43
C TYR A 132 -3.57 -3.39 4.60
N PHE A 133 -3.98 -4.49 3.99
CA PHE A 133 -3.17 -5.24 3.04
C PHE A 133 -3.93 -5.48 1.74
N ASP A 134 -3.19 -5.52 0.64
CA ASP A 134 -3.71 -5.83 -0.68
C ASP A 134 -2.78 -6.77 -1.45
N GLY A 135 -3.34 -7.40 -2.49
CA GLY A 135 -2.63 -8.34 -3.33
C GLY A 135 -3.14 -9.78 -3.20
N SER A 136 -2.51 -10.70 -3.90
CA SER A 136 -2.93 -12.11 -3.95
C SER A 136 -2.78 -12.86 -2.63
N GLY A 137 -2.01 -12.33 -1.69
CA GLY A 137 -1.87 -12.87 -0.33
C GLY A 137 -2.82 -12.29 0.71
N LYS A 138 -3.64 -11.30 0.33
CA LYS A 138 -4.57 -10.61 1.23
C LYS A 138 -5.41 -11.57 2.08
N ARG A 139 -5.95 -12.63 1.47
CA ARG A 139 -6.78 -13.60 2.18
C ARG A 139 -6.06 -14.23 3.38
N HIS A 140 -4.79 -14.59 3.25
CA HIS A 140 -4.03 -15.17 4.35
C HIS A 140 -3.80 -14.19 5.50
N VAL A 141 -3.63 -12.90 5.15
CA VAL A 141 -3.51 -11.83 6.14
C VAL A 141 -4.85 -11.62 6.85
N ASP A 142 -5.94 -11.52 6.10
CA ASP A 142 -7.29 -11.34 6.65
C ASP A 142 -7.67 -12.52 7.59
N ASP A 143 -7.36 -13.76 7.20
CA ASP A 143 -7.59 -14.95 8.04
C ASP A 143 -6.76 -14.92 9.33
N TYR A 144 -5.50 -14.46 9.25
CA TYR A 144 -4.65 -14.29 10.42
C TYR A 144 -5.18 -13.20 11.35
N LEU A 145 -5.55 -12.03 10.81
CA LEU A 145 -6.08 -10.91 11.60
C LEU A 145 -7.37 -11.31 12.31
N LYS A 146 -8.26 -12.03 11.61
CA LYS A 146 -9.49 -12.56 12.18
C LYS A 146 -9.21 -13.54 13.31
N SER A 147 -8.36 -14.53 13.09
CA SER A 147 -7.95 -15.52 14.09
C SER A 147 -7.33 -14.88 15.32
N ALA A 148 -6.44 -13.90 15.15
CA ALA A 148 -5.82 -13.20 16.26
C ALA A 148 -6.82 -12.37 17.06
N ASN A 149 -7.81 -11.77 16.42
CA ASN A 149 -8.88 -11.04 17.09
C ASN A 149 -9.80 -11.97 17.89
N ASP A 150 -10.12 -13.15 17.35
CA ASP A 150 -10.92 -14.18 18.02
C ASP A 150 -10.24 -14.69 19.31
N PHE A 151 -8.90 -14.62 19.39
CA PHE A 151 -8.13 -14.95 20.60
C PHE A 151 -7.94 -13.75 21.55
N GLY A 152 -8.64 -12.62 21.33
CA GLY A 152 -8.56 -11.43 22.18
C GLY A 152 -7.20 -10.74 22.16
N LYS A 153 -6.33 -11.05 21.19
CA LYS A 153 -5.05 -10.35 21.01
C LYS A 153 -5.31 -8.99 20.38
N SER A 154 -4.89 -7.93 21.05
CA SER A 154 -4.92 -6.60 20.46
C SER A 154 -3.99 -6.57 19.26
N LEU A 155 -4.59 -6.41 18.06
CA LEU A 155 -3.86 -6.31 16.79
C LEU A 155 -3.41 -4.88 16.48
N PHE A 156 -3.81 -3.93 17.32
CA PHE A 156 -3.39 -2.55 17.12
C PHE A 156 -1.96 -2.38 17.62
N PRO A 157 -1.00 -2.09 16.72
CA PRO A 157 0.36 -1.86 17.15
C PRO A 157 0.40 -0.62 18.03
N LYS A 158 0.77 -0.83 19.30
CA LYS A 158 0.91 0.24 20.29
C LYS A 158 2.22 0.99 20.14
N ASP A 159 3.12 0.46 19.35
CA ASP A 159 4.44 1.02 19.11
C ASP A 159 5.01 0.55 17.77
N LEU A 160 6.05 1.24 17.31
CA LEU A 160 6.70 0.99 16.03
C LEU A 160 7.31 -0.41 15.95
N ALA A 161 7.85 -0.95 17.04
CA ALA A 161 8.50 -2.27 17.04
C ALA A 161 7.45 -3.37 16.78
N THR A 162 6.29 -3.27 17.41
CA THR A 162 5.16 -4.18 17.16
C THR A 162 4.66 -4.08 15.73
N ALA A 163 4.54 -2.87 15.17
CA ALA A 163 4.13 -2.67 13.78
C ALA A 163 5.13 -3.26 12.77
N VAL A 164 6.43 -3.08 13.00
CA VAL A 164 7.49 -3.66 12.16
C VAL A 164 7.47 -5.20 12.24
N THR A 165 7.28 -5.76 13.42
CA THR A 165 7.18 -7.21 13.61
C THR A 165 5.99 -7.79 12.84
N LEU A 166 4.81 -7.15 12.94
CA LEU A 166 3.63 -7.54 12.17
C LEU A 166 3.88 -7.46 10.66
N ALA A 167 4.46 -6.36 10.19
CA ALA A 167 4.79 -6.18 8.78
C ALA A 167 5.72 -7.28 8.26
N TYR A 168 6.74 -7.64 9.05
CA TYR A 168 7.67 -8.72 8.72
C TYR A 168 6.99 -10.08 8.65
N GLU A 169 6.14 -10.43 9.63
CA GLU A 169 5.39 -11.68 9.61
C GLU A 169 4.44 -11.77 8.41
N PHE A 170 3.81 -10.67 8.03
CA PHE A 170 2.95 -10.63 6.85
C PHE A 170 3.70 -10.72 5.52
N SER A 171 4.93 -10.22 5.45
CA SER A 171 5.74 -10.30 4.24
C SER A 171 6.21 -11.72 3.91
N LYS A 172 6.18 -12.63 4.90
CA LYS A 172 6.58 -14.04 4.74
C LYS A 172 5.47 -14.96 4.21
N LYS A 173 4.24 -14.52 4.24
CA LYS A 173 3.06 -15.32 3.88
C LYS A 173 2.54 -14.96 2.50
#